data_46dcb75e2a9b07e9df3407eeb425c39e
#
_entry.id   46dcb75e2a9b07e9df3407eeb425c39e
#
_cell.length_a   1.000
_cell.length_b   1.000
_cell.length_c   1.000
_cell.angle_alpha   90.00
_cell.angle_beta   90.00
_cell.angle_gamma   90.00
#
_symmetry.space_group_name_H-M   'P 1'
#
loop_
_entity.id
_entity.type
_entity.pdbx_description
1 polymer ?
#
loop_
_entity_poly.entity_id
_entity_poly.type
_entity_poly.pdbx_seq_one_letter_code
_entity_poly.pdbx_strand_id
1 'polypeptide(L)'
;REGLRFVEDWCRFGLERDDLVVQLKDWRQRLGRLHRSIYKQARSTATDPGAGLSHPAQLERDNPQAVVAANCGRVQEALRVLEEYGRSIDPSLASESAAIRYGLYDLEVTCLKAGVGSERRRTLNNCQLCLITTPCPDLIGRVKQSLAAGITMVQYRCKSGTDRDRLEEVKALRMLCQNHGALFV
;
A
#
# COMPACT_ATOMS: atom_id res chain seq x y z
N ARG A 1 17.01 6.35 7.66
CA ARG A 1 16.44 5.66 8.83
C ARG A 1 14.99 6.09 9.12
N GLU A 2 14.65 7.36 8.91
CA GLU A 2 13.30 7.89 9.14
C GLU A 2 12.26 7.23 8.20
N GLY A 3 12.54 7.15 6.91
CA GLY A 3 11.65 6.47 5.96
C GLY A 3 11.42 4.99 6.30
N LEU A 4 12.48 4.26 6.74
CA LEU A 4 12.31 2.89 7.24
C LEU A 4 11.43 2.83 8.48
N ARG A 5 11.50 3.82 9.37
CA ARG A 5 10.61 3.91 10.54
C ARG A 5 9.16 4.08 10.11
N PHE A 6 8.93 4.93 9.13
CA PHE A 6 7.59 5.13 8.60
C PHE A 6 6.99 3.82 8.04
N VAL A 7 7.78 3.08 7.23
CA VAL A 7 7.34 1.78 6.69
C VAL A 7 7.14 0.75 7.81
N GLU A 8 7.99 0.75 8.85
CA GLU A 8 7.83 -0.10 10.05
C GLU A 8 6.49 0.16 10.76
N ASP A 9 6.14 1.43 10.97
CA ASP A 9 4.89 1.80 11.64
C ASP A 9 3.67 1.42 10.77
N TRP A 10 3.76 1.54 9.45
CA TRP A 10 2.73 1.04 8.55
C TRP A 10 2.58 -0.49 8.64
N CYS A 11 3.66 -1.24 8.62
CA CYS A 11 3.62 -2.70 8.79
C CYS A 11 3.02 -3.11 10.13
N ARG A 12 3.32 -2.34 11.19
CA ARG A 12 2.85 -2.61 12.55
C ARG A 12 1.36 -2.29 12.73
N PHE A 13 0.93 -1.09 12.33
CA PHE A 13 -0.41 -0.57 12.66
C PHE A 13 -1.41 -0.70 11.51
N GLY A 14 -0.93 -0.72 10.26
CA GLY A 14 -1.78 -0.81 9.08
C GLY A 14 -1.94 -2.22 8.54
N LEU A 15 -0.90 -3.05 8.64
CA LEU A 15 -0.87 -4.40 8.09
C LEU A 15 -0.90 -5.51 9.15
N GLU A 16 -0.54 -5.21 10.40
CA GLU A 16 -0.40 -6.18 11.50
C GLU A 16 0.56 -7.33 11.14
N ARG A 17 1.71 -6.99 10.51
CA ARG A 17 2.72 -7.92 9.99
C ARG A 17 3.99 -7.85 10.82
N ASP A 18 4.03 -8.62 11.91
CA ASP A 18 5.17 -8.66 12.85
C ASP A 18 6.47 -9.10 12.19
N ASP A 19 6.41 -10.00 11.20
CA ASP A 19 7.56 -10.46 10.43
C ASP A 19 8.25 -9.30 9.68
N LEU A 20 7.48 -8.43 9.03
CA LEU A 20 8.01 -7.25 8.34
C LEU A 20 8.54 -6.19 9.34
N VAL A 21 7.87 -6.05 10.48
CA VAL A 21 8.30 -5.14 11.55
C VAL A 21 9.67 -5.55 12.10
N VAL A 22 9.89 -6.84 12.35
CA VAL A 22 11.18 -7.37 12.83
C VAL A 22 12.28 -7.10 11.81
N GLN A 23 12.03 -7.37 10.53
CA GLN A 23 12.97 -7.13 9.44
C GLN A 23 13.37 -5.63 9.33
N LEU A 24 12.40 -4.73 9.36
CA LEU A 24 12.64 -3.29 9.31
C LEU A 24 13.38 -2.76 10.53
N LYS A 25 13.08 -3.28 11.72
CA LYS A 25 13.85 -2.98 12.94
C LYS A 25 15.29 -3.42 12.83
N ASP A 26 15.56 -4.63 12.32
CA ASP A 26 16.92 -5.11 12.08
C ASP A 26 17.69 -4.16 11.14
N TRP A 27 17.14 -3.81 10.00
CA TRP A 27 17.77 -2.89 9.05
C TRP A 27 18.08 -1.52 9.68
N ARG A 28 17.13 -0.98 10.46
CA ARG A 28 17.35 0.31 11.17
C ARG A 28 18.47 0.21 12.21
N GLN A 29 18.57 -0.93 12.92
CA GLN A 29 19.64 -1.16 13.88
C GLN A 29 20.98 -1.32 13.19
N ARG A 30 21.06 -2.08 12.10
CA ARG A 30 22.29 -2.25 11.30
C ARG A 30 22.81 -0.91 10.79
N LEU A 31 21.97 -0.10 10.16
CA LEU A 31 22.33 1.27 9.77
C LEU A 31 22.68 2.17 10.97
N GLY A 32 22.06 1.94 12.11
CA GLY A 32 22.35 2.68 13.33
C GLY A 32 23.75 2.44 13.89
N ARG A 33 24.24 1.19 13.82
CA ARG A 33 25.61 0.82 14.26
C ARG A 33 26.69 1.43 13.39
N LEU A 34 26.41 1.64 12.12
CA LEU A 34 27.34 2.27 11.17
C LEU A 34 27.35 3.81 11.26
N HIS A 35 26.43 4.38 12.02
CA HIS A 35 26.32 5.83 12.17
C HIS A 35 27.44 6.38 13.07
N ARG A 36 28.26 7.26 12.51
CA ARG A 36 29.36 7.94 13.22
C ARG A 36 28.95 9.37 13.59
N SER A 37 29.46 9.88 14.71
CA SER A 37 29.16 11.24 15.19
C SER A 37 29.55 12.31 14.17
N ILE A 38 30.63 12.08 13.42
CA ILE A 38 31.11 13.00 12.38
C ILE A 38 30.06 13.25 11.28
N TYR A 39 29.20 12.28 10.97
CA TYR A 39 28.12 12.46 9.99
C TYR A 39 27.05 13.45 10.48
N LYS A 40 26.82 13.51 11.80
CA LYS A 40 25.93 14.53 12.38
C LYS A 40 26.57 15.90 12.41
N GLN A 41 27.88 15.97 12.70
CA GLN A 41 28.62 17.23 12.76
C GLN A 41 28.76 17.89 11.38
N ALA A 42 28.80 17.08 10.30
CA ALA A 42 28.83 17.58 8.93
C ALA A 42 27.51 18.20 8.44
N ARG A 43 26.43 18.07 9.22
CA ARG A 43 25.11 18.63 8.84
C ARG A 43 25.10 20.14 9.06
N SER A 44 24.82 20.89 8.01
CA SER A 44 24.59 22.34 8.08
C SER A 44 23.33 22.70 7.30
N THR A 45 22.25 23.01 8.03
CA THR A 45 20.99 23.45 7.40
C THR A 45 21.05 24.90 6.92
N ALA A 46 21.91 25.70 7.51
CA ALA A 46 22.08 27.12 7.16
C ALA A 46 22.77 27.32 5.79
N THR A 47 23.57 26.34 5.36
CA THR A 47 24.33 26.41 4.09
C THR A 47 23.81 25.37 3.07
N ASP A 48 22.73 24.67 3.35
CA ASP A 48 22.15 23.71 2.44
C ASP A 48 21.32 24.44 1.36
N PRO A 49 21.79 24.44 0.09
CA PRO A 49 21.10 25.11 -1.01
C PRO A 49 19.74 24.48 -1.35
N GLY A 50 19.49 23.25 -0.89
CA GLY A 50 18.21 22.54 -1.03
C GLY A 50 17.22 22.81 0.09
N ALA A 51 17.63 23.50 1.16
CA ALA A 51 16.75 23.77 2.29
C ALA A 51 15.55 24.66 1.88
N GLY A 52 14.35 24.19 2.17
CA GLY A 52 13.12 24.90 1.85
C GLY A 52 12.63 24.76 0.40
N LEU A 53 13.39 24.10 -0.49
CA LEU A 53 12.93 23.77 -1.83
C LEU A 53 11.93 22.61 -1.77
N SER A 54 10.78 22.77 -2.43
CA SER A 54 9.77 21.74 -2.54
C SER A 54 9.30 21.61 -4.00
N HIS A 55 8.84 20.41 -4.36
CA HIS A 55 8.19 20.16 -5.64
C HIS A 55 6.72 19.81 -5.39
N PRO A 56 5.74 20.34 -6.16
CA PRO A 56 4.31 20.08 -5.93
C PRO A 56 3.97 18.60 -5.79
N ALA A 57 4.57 17.72 -6.60
CA ALA A 57 4.37 16.27 -6.52
C ALA A 57 4.80 15.63 -5.18
N GLN A 58 5.54 16.34 -4.33
CA GLN A 58 5.91 15.88 -2.99
C GLN A 58 4.80 16.10 -1.95
N LEU A 59 3.86 17.00 -2.24
CA LEU A 59 2.79 17.41 -1.33
C LEU A 59 1.54 16.53 -1.46
N GLU A 60 1.34 15.92 -2.61
CA GLU A 60 0.15 15.13 -2.91
C GLU A 60 0.38 13.64 -2.64
N ARG A 61 -0.58 13.02 -1.96
CA ARG A 61 -0.62 11.57 -1.68
C ARG A 61 -2.09 11.13 -1.63
N ASP A 62 -2.51 10.36 -2.62
CA ASP A 62 -3.92 9.98 -2.80
C ASP A 62 -4.41 8.98 -1.74
N ASN A 63 -3.49 8.18 -1.18
CA ASN A 63 -3.83 7.13 -0.24
C ASN A 63 -2.61 6.71 0.59
N PRO A 64 -2.81 5.96 1.69
CA PRO A 64 -1.72 5.48 2.53
C PRO A 64 -0.67 4.64 1.79
N GLN A 65 -1.06 3.86 0.79
CA GLN A 65 -0.14 3.06 -0.01
C GLN A 65 0.83 3.94 -0.82
N ALA A 66 0.34 5.06 -1.37
CA ALA A 66 1.18 6.05 -2.04
C ALA A 66 2.21 6.68 -1.08
N VAL A 67 1.84 6.89 0.19
CA VAL A 67 2.78 7.38 1.21
C VAL A 67 3.85 6.33 1.51
N VAL A 68 3.49 5.03 1.62
CA VAL A 68 4.44 3.93 1.81
C VAL A 68 5.41 3.83 0.65
N ALA A 69 4.91 3.79 -0.59
CA ALA A 69 5.72 3.72 -1.80
C ALA A 69 6.70 4.90 -1.89
N ALA A 70 6.25 6.12 -1.62
CA ALA A 70 7.10 7.31 -1.61
C ALA A 70 8.22 7.24 -0.55
N ASN A 71 7.94 6.68 0.62
CA ASN A 71 8.95 6.50 1.65
C ASN A 71 9.93 5.37 1.31
N CYS A 72 9.47 4.26 0.73
CA CYS A 72 10.34 3.21 0.20
C CYS A 72 11.28 3.80 -0.87
N GLY A 73 10.77 4.53 -1.85
CA GLY A 73 11.57 5.16 -2.90
C GLY A 73 12.64 6.10 -2.33
N ARG A 74 12.29 7.00 -1.41
CA ARG A 74 13.27 7.88 -0.74
C ARG A 74 14.37 7.12 -0.01
N VAL A 75 14.02 6.00 0.64
CA VAL A 75 15.02 5.17 1.32
C VAL A 75 15.90 4.47 0.32
N GLN A 76 15.36 3.93 -0.77
CA GLN A 76 16.12 3.28 -1.84
C GLN A 76 17.10 4.25 -2.48
N GLU A 77 16.68 5.47 -2.78
CA GLU A 77 17.54 6.55 -3.31
C GLU A 77 18.65 6.92 -2.31
N ALA A 78 18.31 7.15 -1.05
CA ALA A 78 19.28 7.48 -0.02
C ALA A 78 20.30 6.35 0.20
N LEU A 79 19.87 5.09 0.20
CA LEU A 79 20.75 3.94 0.32
C LEU A 79 21.66 3.79 -0.92
N ARG A 80 21.17 4.13 -2.12
CA ARG A 80 21.99 4.16 -3.32
C ARG A 80 23.09 5.21 -3.22
N VAL A 81 22.78 6.40 -2.74
CA VAL A 81 23.78 7.46 -2.50
C VAL A 81 24.82 7.00 -1.49
N LEU A 82 24.39 6.39 -0.37
CA LEU A 82 25.33 5.86 0.64
C LEU A 82 26.19 4.72 0.09
N GLU A 83 25.65 3.86 -0.75
CA GLU A 83 26.39 2.80 -1.43
C GLU A 83 27.49 3.39 -2.34
N GLU A 84 27.14 4.36 -3.18
CA GLU A 84 28.08 4.92 -4.16
C GLU A 84 29.22 5.72 -3.48
N TYR A 85 28.87 6.65 -2.60
CA TYR A 85 29.89 7.46 -1.91
C TYR A 85 30.64 6.66 -0.82
N GLY A 86 29.99 5.66 -0.23
CA GLY A 86 30.59 4.82 0.79
C GLY A 86 31.69 3.90 0.26
N ARG A 87 31.70 3.55 -1.03
CA ARG A 87 32.67 2.62 -1.62
C ARG A 87 34.13 3.00 -1.35
N SER A 88 34.42 4.29 -1.36
CA SER A 88 35.78 4.82 -1.13
C SER A 88 36.03 5.25 0.31
N ILE A 89 35.02 5.55 1.10
CA ILE A 89 35.12 6.17 2.42
C ILE A 89 34.82 5.16 3.55
N ASP A 90 33.81 4.34 3.38
CA ASP A 90 33.31 3.36 4.35
C ASP A 90 32.71 2.15 3.62
N PRO A 91 33.54 1.17 3.20
CA PRO A 91 33.06 0.00 2.47
C PRO A 91 32.00 -0.82 3.21
N SER A 92 32.03 -0.81 4.55
CA SER A 92 31.03 -1.50 5.38
C SER A 92 29.65 -0.83 5.24
N LEU A 93 29.62 0.51 5.27
CA LEU A 93 28.39 1.27 5.04
C LEU A 93 27.87 1.07 3.61
N ALA A 94 28.73 1.03 2.62
CA ALA A 94 28.36 0.79 1.23
C ALA A 94 27.72 -0.59 1.04
N SER A 95 28.38 -1.64 1.54
CA SER A 95 27.88 -3.02 1.45
C SER A 95 26.53 -3.19 2.17
N GLU A 96 26.41 -2.65 3.35
CA GLU A 96 25.19 -2.71 4.14
C GLU A 96 24.04 -1.95 3.49
N SER A 97 24.32 -0.77 2.93
CA SER A 97 23.34 0.02 2.21
C SER A 97 22.81 -0.70 0.97
N ALA A 98 23.70 -1.37 0.22
CA ALA A 98 23.31 -2.20 -0.92
C ALA A 98 22.40 -3.35 -0.50
N ALA A 99 22.77 -4.10 0.54
CA ALA A 99 22.02 -5.24 1.04
C ALA A 99 20.59 -4.84 1.48
N ILE A 100 20.49 -3.76 2.25
CA ILE A 100 19.19 -3.25 2.71
C ILE A 100 18.35 -2.71 1.54
N ARG A 101 18.97 -2.03 0.58
CA ARG A 101 18.28 -1.51 -0.61
C ARG A 101 17.64 -2.62 -1.43
N TYR A 102 18.34 -3.70 -1.69
CA TYR A 102 17.77 -4.86 -2.41
C TYR A 102 16.66 -5.53 -1.61
N GLY A 103 16.86 -5.74 -0.32
CA GLY A 103 15.80 -6.28 0.54
C GLY A 103 14.56 -5.38 0.60
N LEU A 104 14.74 -4.07 0.50
CA LEU A 104 13.61 -3.12 0.53
C LEU A 104 12.77 -3.17 -0.76
N TYR A 105 13.33 -3.53 -1.92
CA TYR A 105 12.54 -3.75 -3.12
C TYR A 105 11.52 -4.88 -2.93
N ASP A 106 11.94 -6.01 -2.36
CA ASP A 106 11.05 -7.15 -2.11
C ASP A 106 10.02 -6.84 -1.01
N LEU A 107 10.47 -6.14 0.04
CA LEU A 107 9.60 -5.73 1.14
C LEU A 107 8.53 -4.75 0.67
N GLU A 108 8.86 -3.78 -0.16
CA GLU A 108 7.91 -2.83 -0.74
C GLU A 108 6.79 -3.55 -1.50
N VAL A 109 7.15 -4.48 -2.39
CA VAL A 109 6.17 -5.29 -3.13
C VAL A 109 5.24 -6.04 -2.17
N THR A 110 5.81 -6.59 -1.09
CA THR A 110 5.04 -7.32 -0.07
C THR A 110 4.09 -6.40 0.70
N CYS A 111 4.56 -5.21 1.09
CA CYS A 111 3.73 -4.21 1.78
C CYS A 111 2.58 -3.71 0.92
N LEU A 112 2.83 -3.43 -0.36
CA LEU A 112 1.80 -2.93 -1.28
C LEU A 112 0.73 -3.99 -1.55
N LYS A 113 1.13 -5.25 -1.76
CA LYS A 113 0.20 -6.39 -1.92
C LYS A 113 -0.62 -6.64 -0.66
N ALA A 114 -0.01 -6.57 0.52
CA ALA A 114 -0.69 -6.76 1.80
C ALA A 114 -1.68 -5.60 2.07
N GLY A 115 -1.34 -4.36 1.68
CA GLY A 115 -2.23 -3.20 1.79
C GLY A 115 -3.54 -3.40 1.03
N VAL A 116 -3.48 -3.92 -0.19
CA VAL A 116 -4.68 -4.26 -0.99
C VAL A 116 -5.51 -5.35 -0.31
N GLY A 117 -4.87 -6.37 0.27
CA GLY A 117 -5.54 -7.43 1.01
C GLY A 117 -6.25 -6.93 2.28
N SER A 118 -5.59 -6.04 3.02
CA SER A 118 -6.16 -5.41 4.22
C SER A 118 -7.38 -4.55 3.90
N GLU A 119 -7.33 -3.76 2.83
CA GLU A 119 -8.46 -2.95 2.39
C GLU A 119 -9.67 -3.81 1.97
N ARG A 120 -9.43 -4.88 1.21
CA ARG A 120 -10.48 -5.84 0.84
C ARG A 120 -11.11 -6.49 2.07
N ARG A 121 -10.30 -6.89 3.06
CA ARG A 121 -10.79 -7.48 4.32
C ARG A 121 -11.63 -6.47 5.09
N ARG A 122 -11.20 -5.20 5.19
CA ARG A 122 -11.97 -4.14 5.84
C ARG A 122 -13.31 -3.91 5.15
N THR A 123 -13.32 -3.86 3.82
CA THR A 123 -14.56 -3.74 3.04
C THR A 123 -15.50 -4.90 3.32
N LEU A 124 -14.98 -6.14 3.34
CA LEU A 124 -15.76 -7.33 3.64
C LEU A 124 -16.30 -7.33 5.07
N ASN A 125 -15.51 -6.92 6.05
CA ASN A 125 -15.95 -6.83 7.46
C ASN A 125 -17.07 -5.80 7.67
N ASN A 126 -17.18 -4.80 6.81
CA ASN A 126 -18.29 -3.83 6.83
C ASN A 126 -19.55 -4.33 6.12
N CYS A 127 -19.50 -5.49 5.44
CA CYS A 127 -20.65 -6.09 4.79
C CYS A 127 -21.50 -6.85 5.82
N GLN A 128 -22.63 -6.28 6.20
CA GLN A 128 -23.56 -6.87 7.19
C GLN A 128 -24.59 -7.80 6.55
N LEU A 129 -25.05 -7.49 5.34
CA LEU A 129 -26.08 -8.24 4.63
C LEU A 129 -25.61 -8.56 3.20
N CYS A 130 -25.71 -9.83 2.83
CA CYS A 130 -25.41 -10.33 1.49
C CYS A 130 -26.68 -10.79 0.77
N LEU A 131 -26.97 -10.19 -0.37
CA LEU A 131 -28.00 -10.66 -1.29
C LEU A 131 -27.39 -11.65 -2.29
N ILE A 132 -27.88 -12.88 -2.30
CA ILE A 132 -27.53 -13.87 -3.33
C ILE A 132 -28.62 -13.84 -4.40
N THR A 133 -28.27 -13.53 -5.64
CA THR A 133 -29.24 -13.43 -6.71
C THR A 133 -29.71 -14.80 -7.21
N THR A 134 -30.94 -14.84 -7.69
CA THR A 134 -31.50 -15.94 -8.48
C THR A 134 -32.08 -15.38 -9.77
N PRO A 135 -32.01 -16.12 -10.91
CA PRO A 135 -32.59 -15.66 -12.16
C PRO A 135 -34.07 -15.31 -12.00
N CYS A 136 -34.44 -14.11 -12.38
CA CYS A 136 -35.83 -13.66 -12.38
C CYS A 136 -36.04 -12.53 -13.42
N PRO A 137 -37.28 -12.30 -13.88
CA PRO A 137 -37.55 -11.36 -14.99
C PRO A 137 -37.13 -9.92 -14.74
N ASP A 138 -37.09 -9.46 -13.51
CA ASP A 138 -36.69 -8.09 -13.14
C ASP A 138 -35.56 -8.10 -12.11
N LEU A 139 -34.47 -8.82 -12.42
CA LEU A 139 -33.33 -8.96 -11.52
C LEU A 139 -32.72 -7.60 -11.14
N ILE A 140 -32.49 -6.74 -12.12
CA ILE A 140 -31.83 -5.44 -11.91
C ILE A 140 -32.70 -4.53 -11.01
N GLY A 141 -34.02 -4.48 -11.25
CA GLY A 141 -34.94 -3.69 -10.43
C GLY A 141 -35.00 -4.19 -8.98
N ARG A 142 -35.05 -5.49 -8.76
CA ARG A 142 -35.03 -6.10 -7.43
C ARG A 142 -33.73 -5.83 -6.68
N VAL A 143 -32.57 -5.96 -7.34
CA VAL A 143 -31.28 -5.64 -6.73
C VAL A 143 -31.19 -4.16 -6.39
N LYS A 144 -31.69 -3.26 -7.27
CA LYS A 144 -31.75 -1.82 -6.99
C LYS A 144 -32.58 -1.50 -5.74
N GLN A 145 -33.75 -2.10 -5.60
CA GLN A 145 -34.59 -1.93 -4.40
C GLN A 145 -33.90 -2.46 -3.14
N SER A 146 -33.23 -3.61 -3.24
CA SER A 146 -32.49 -4.20 -2.12
C SER A 146 -31.31 -3.34 -1.68
N LEU A 147 -30.58 -2.76 -2.62
CA LEU A 147 -29.48 -1.82 -2.35
C LEU A 147 -30.00 -0.54 -1.68
N ALA A 148 -31.13 0.00 -2.16
CA ALA A 148 -31.79 1.15 -1.53
C ALA A 148 -32.27 0.85 -0.10
N ALA A 149 -32.59 -0.42 0.20
CA ALA A 149 -32.97 -0.90 1.53
C ALA A 149 -31.77 -1.20 2.45
N GLY A 150 -30.52 -0.99 1.99
CA GLY A 150 -29.32 -1.11 2.83
C GLY A 150 -28.53 -2.42 2.67
N ILE A 151 -28.74 -3.18 1.61
CA ILE A 151 -27.85 -4.31 1.27
C ILE A 151 -26.45 -3.79 0.97
N THR A 152 -25.44 -4.36 1.61
CA THR A 152 -24.04 -3.94 1.48
C THR A 152 -23.20 -4.87 0.62
N MET A 153 -23.70 -6.06 0.26
CA MET A 153 -23.03 -6.99 -0.65
C MET A 153 -24.05 -7.71 -1.54
N VAL A 154 -23.71 -7.87 -2.81
CA VAL A 154 -24.50 -8.63 -3.79
C VAL A 154 -23.62 -9.72 -4.42
N GLN A 155 -24.04 -10.97 -4.28
CA GLN A 155 -23.43 -12.10 -4.95
C GLN A 155 -24.29 -12.50 -6.17
N TYR A 156 -23.72 -12.37 -7.36
CA TYR A 156 -24.40 -12.83 -8.58
C TYR A 156 -24.31 -14.34 -8.72
N ARG A 157 -25.45 -14.98 -8.84
CA ARG A 157 -25.56 -16.43 -9.04
C ARG A 157 -26.57 -16.72 -10.14
N CYS A 158 -26.09 -17.14 -11.30
CA CYS A 158 -26.91 -17.58 -12.43
C CYS A 158 -26.36 -18.89 -12.99
N LYS A 159 -27.21 -19.92 -13.08
CA LYS A 159 -26.86 -21.26 -13.62
C LYS A 159 -27.46 -21.52 -14.98
N SER A 160 -28.22 -20.58 -15.53
CA SER A 160 -28.93 -20.68 -16.82
C SER A 160 -28.59 -19.49 -17.73
N GLY A 161 -28.98 -19.55 -18.99
CA GLY A 161 -28.70 -18.52 -19.98
C GLY A 161 -27.35 -18.66 -20.69
N THR A 162 -27.12 -17.83 -21.69
CA THR A 162 -25.85 -17.79 -22.43
C THR A 162 -24.79 -16.99 -21.66
N ASP A 163 -23.52 -17.21 -21.99
CA ASP A 163 -22.41 -16.42 -21.39
C ASP A 163 -22.53 -14.93 -21.71
N ARG A 164 -23.06 -14.61 -22.88
CA ARG A 164 -23.31 -13.23 -23.30
C ARG A 164 -24.37 -12.55 -22.42
N ASP A 165 -25.48 -13.19 -22.19
CA ASP A 165 -26.58 -12.64 -21.36
C ASP A 165 -26.10 -12.44 -19.93
N ARG A 166 -25.38 -13.43 -19.39
CA ARG A 166 -24.77 -13.35 -18.05
C ARG A 166 -23.78 -12.18 -17.93
N LEU A 167 -22.96 -11.95 -18.96
CA LEU A 167 -21.99 -10.86 -18.96
C LEU A 167 -22.68 -9.48 -18.93
N GLU A 168 -23.77 -9.32 -19.68
CA GLU A 168 -24.52 -8.05 -19.67
C GLU A 168 -25.20 -7.80 -18.32
N GLU A 169 -25.81 -8.83 -17.71
CA GLU A 169 -26.37 -8.73 -16.35
C GLU A 169 -25.28 -8.37 -15.32
N VAL A 170 -24.11 -9.04 -15.37
CA VAL A 170 -22.97 -8.77 -14.46
C VAL A 170 -22.48 -7.33 -14.59
N LYS A 171 -22.36 -6.80 -15.81
CA LYS A 171 -21.95 -5.40 -16.02
C LYS A 171 -22.94 -4.42 -15.41
N ALA A 172 -24.24 -4.64 -15.65
CA ALA A 172 -25.31 -3.78 -15.13
C ALA A 172 -25.35 -3.81 -13.59
N LEU A 173 -25.30 -5.01 -13.00
CA LEU A 173 -25.31 -5.19 -11.55
C LEU A 173 -24.06 -4.62 -10.88
N ARG A 174 -22.88 -4.78 -11.50
CA ARG A 174 -21.63 -4.20 -11.00
C ARG A 174 -21.71 -2.67 -10.92
N MET A 175 -22.18 -2.01 -11.99
CA MET A 175 -22.35 -0.56 -11.99
C MET A 175 -23.35 -0.12 -10.91
N LEU A 176 -24.44 -0.86 -10.78
CA LEU A 176 -25.47 -0.57 -9.79
C LEU A 176 -24.91 -0.66 -8.36
N CYS A 177 -24.16 -1.72 -8.04
CA CYS A 177 -23.50 -1.89 -6.74
C CYS A 177 -22.48 -0.79 -6.47
N GLN A 178 -21.65 -0.42 -7.45
CA GLN A 178 -20.69 0.67 -7.34
C GLN A 178 -21.37 2.00 -6.99
N ASN A 179 -22.48 2.34 -7.65
CA ASN A 179 -23.22 3.58 -7.41
C ASN A 179 -23.86 3.64 -5.99
N HIS A 180 -24.06 2.48 -5.36
CA HIS A 180 -24.60 2.38 -3.99
C HIS A 180 -23.53 2.06 -2.93
N GLY A 181 -22.25 2.01 -3.33
CA GLY A 181 -21.15 1.66 -2.41
C GLY A 181 -21.17 0.22 -1.90
N ALA A 182 -21.89 -0.68 -2.58
CA ALA A 182 -22.00 -2.08 -2.20
C ALA A 182 -20.93 -2.96 -2.88
N LEU A 183 -20.47 -4.00 -2.18
CA LEU A 183 -19.57 -5.00 -2.72
C LEU A 183 -20.31 -5.90 -3.72
N PHE A 184 -19.72 -6.15 -4.88
CA PHE A 184 -20.21 -7.07 -5.90
C PHE A 184 -19.28 -8.27 -6.08
N VAL A 185 -19.82 -9.49 -5.99
CA VAL A 185 -19.09 -10.77 -6.06
C VAL A 185 -19.70 -11.70 -7.10
#